data_b838a3cc78b3aaa9d47d371d31253c8d
#
_entry.id   b838a3cc78b3aaa9d47d371d31253c8d
#
_cell.length_a   1.000
_cell.length_b   1.000
_cell.length_c   1.000
_cell.angle_alpha   90.00
_cell.angle_beta   90.00
_cell.angle_gamma   90.00
#
_symmetry.space_group_name_H-M   'P 1'
#
loop_
_entity.id
_entity.type
_entity.pdbx_description
1 polymer ?
#
loop_
_entity_poly.entity_id
_entity_poly.type
_entity_poly.pdbx_seq_one_letter_code
_entity_poly.pdbx_strand_id
1 'polypeptide(L)'
;VLTWMLISKSIIPRLGEGLYKRKITTWTAAGVFLIFHMAFNNGMRPEPFVAMMALLTWALLEKSIATHRMLPATISVLTAALALSGNPTGLMAVAALVAAIRPLLHVMRERRPRVGVAAQIGPIAASGFAVLTCVFGDHNIGAVREATRVRGDIGPNMPWYREVLRYFWLTIQTVDGSMSRRIAVFTMLFCLIVVTVVLLRNRKITGADPGPSWRALGITYGTLILMMFSPTKWTHHFGIYAGVAGV
;
A
#
# COMPACT_ATOMS: atom_id res chain seq x y z
N VAL A 1 0.32 16.45 4.95
CA VAL A 1 -1.07 16.83 5.23
C VAL A 1 -2.06 15.86 4.59
N LEU A 2 -2.06 15.69 3.24
CA LEU A 2 -3.04 14.83 2.55
C LEU A 2 -3.03 13.38 3.05
N THR A 3 -1.86 12.78 3.25
CA THR A 3 -1.73 11.42 3.79
C THR A 3 -2.39 11.29 5.16
N TRP A 4 -2.18 12.26 6.04
CA TRP A 4 -2.82 12.32 7.35
C TRP A 4 -4.35 12.49 7.26
N MET A 5 -4.82 13.32 6.32
CA MET A 5 -6.26 13.45 6.07
C MET A 5 -6.88 12.12 5.61
N LEU A 6 -6.19 11.36 4.76
CA LEU A 6 -6.66 10.03 4.36
C LEU A 6 -6.73 9.07 5.55
N ILE A 7 -5.70 9.03 6.39
CA ILE A 7 -5.69 8.20 7.61
C ILE A 7 -6.86 8.59 8.52
N SER A 8 -6.92 9.86 8.95
CA SER A 8 -7.84 10.31 9.99
C SER A 8 -9.29 10.45 9.56
N LYS A 9 -9.55 10.83 8.30
CA LYS A 9 -10.91 11.13 7.80
C LYS A 9 -11.48 10.04 6.89
N SER A 10 -10.64 9.15 6.38
CA SER A 10 -11.10 8.13 5.44
C SER A 10 -10.87 6.71 5.93
N ILE A 11 -9.70 6.37 6.47
CA ILE A 11 -9.36 5.00 6.84
C ILE A 11 -9.84 4.66 8.25
N ILE A 12 -9.43 5.41 9.28
CA ILE A 12 -9.82 5.13 10.67
C ILE A 12 -11.34 5.04 10.85
N PRO A 13 -12.17 5.95 10.28
CA PRO A 13 -13.63 5.81 10.39
C PRO A 13 -14.19 4.52 9.78
N ARG A 14 -13.53 3.98 8.74
CA ARG A 14 -13.95 2.74 8.10
C ARG A 14 -13.44 1.48 8.79
N LEU A 15 -12.38 1.59 9.57
CA LEU A 15 -11.93 0.49 10.41
C LEU A 15 -12.92 0.18 11.54
N GLY A 16 -13.65 1.19 12.00
CA GLY A 16 -14.70 1.01 12.99
C GLY A 16 -15.05 2.31 13.70
N GLU A 17 -16.34 2.56 13.83
CA GLU A 17 -16.86 3.77 14.49
C GLU A 17 -16.38 3.86 15.95
N GLY A 18 -16.27 2.71 16.63
CA GLY A 18 -15.76 2.64 17.99
C GLY A 18 -14.30 3.10 18.14
N LEU A 19 -13.46 2.82 17.15
CA LEU A 19 -12.07 3.30 17.10
C LEU A 19 -12.01 4.79 16.80
N TYR A 20 -12.79 5.25 15.83
CA TYR A 20 -12.81 6.64 15.41
C TYR A 20 -13.28 7.60 16.52
N LYS A 21 -14.26 7.20 17.33
CA LYS A 21 -14.75 8.00 18.46
C LYS A 21 -13.72 8.17 19.59
N ARG A 22 -12.69 7.32 19.65
CA ARG A 22 -11.63 7.41 20.65
C ARG A 22 -10.53 8.37 20.19
N LYS A 23 -10.45 9.55 20.80
CA LYS A 23 -9.39 10.53 20.52
C LYS A 23 -7.99 9.91 20.62
N ILE A 24 -7.77 9.02 21.57
CA ILE A 24 -6.49 8.33 21.77
C ILE A 24 -6.05 7.58 20.50
N THR A 25 -6.98 6.89 19.81
CA THR A 25 -6.68 6.18 18.56
C THR A 25 -6.13 7.13 17.49
N THR A 26 -6.81 8.27 17.31
CA THR A 26 -6.39 9.26 16.31
C THR A 26 -5.03 9.87 16.65
N TRP A 27 -4.77 10.20 17.91
CA TRP A 27 -3.48 10.76 18.33
C TRP A 27 -2.35 9.74 18.26
N THR A 28 -2.60 8.48 18.62
CA THR A 28 -1.63 7.38 18.45
C THR A 28 -1.29 7.20 16.99
N ALA A 29 -2.29 7.14 16.11
CA ALA A 29 -2.10 7.06 14.67
C ALA A 29 -1.27 8.24 14.11
N ALA A 30 -1.53 9.45 14.59
CA ALA A 30 -0.75 10.64 14.21
C ALA A 30 0.71 10.53 14.64
N GLY A 31 0.96 10.11 15.87
CA GLY A 31 2.31 9.93 16.41
C GLY A 31 3.08 8.89 15.63
N VAL A 32 2.49 7.71 15.40
CA VAL A 32 3.12 6.61 14.62
C VAL A 32 3.40 7.04 13.18
N PHE A 33 2.42 7.66 12.51
CA PHE A 33 2.59 8.20 11.16
C PHE A 33 3.76 9.19 11.09
N LEU A 34 3.84 10.14 12.03
CA LEU A 34 4.90 11.14 12.06
C LEU A 34 6.27 10.53 12.32
N ILE A 35 6.38 9.62 13.30
CA ILE A 35 7.64 8.91 13.60
C ILE A 35 8.14 8.16 12.37
N PHE A 36 7.26 7.42 11.72
CA PHE A 36 7.60 6.67 10.51
C PHE A 36 7.98 7.60 9.37
N HIS A 37 7.21 8.66 9.15
CA HIS A 37 7.49 9.66 8.12
C HIS A 37 8.85 10.32 8.34
N MET A 38 9.17 10.72 9.56
CA MET A 38 10.47 11.33 9.91
C MET A 38 11.64 10.36 9.75
N ALA A 39 11.44 9.07 10.06
CA ALA A 39 12.48 8.06 9.96
C ALA A 39 12.90 7.75 8.51
N PHE A 40 11.96 7.83 7.55
CA PHE A 40 12.17 7.33 6.18
C PHE A 40 11.99 8.36 5.07
N ASN A 41 11.15 9.37 5.27
CA ASN A 41 10.66 10.23 4.20
C ASN A 41 11.30 11.63 4.24
N ASN A 42 12.51 11.74 4.75
CA ASN A 42 13.28 12.98 4.74
C ASN A 42 13.86 13.22 3.35
N GLY A 43 13.44 14.30 2.71
CA GLY A 43 13.92 14.71 1.39
C GLY A 43 12.97 14.42 0.24
N MET A 44 13.40 14.71 -0.98
CA MET A 44 12.63 14.52 -2.22
C MET A 44 12.70 13.06 -2.69
N ARG A 45 11.93 12.19 -2.04
CA ARG A 45 11.85 10.76 -2.38
C ARG A 45 10.44 10.40 -2.85
N PRO A 46 10.28 9.36 -3.68
CA PRO A 46 8.97 8.94 -4.18
C PRO A 46 8.11 8.23 -3.12
N GLU A 47 8.70 7.71 -2.02
CA GLU A 47 7.98 6.92 -1.02
C GLU A 47 6.79 7.66 -0.38
N PRO A 48 6.85 8.96 -0.04
CA PRO A 48 5.69 9.69 0.47
C PRO A 48 4.54 9.77 -0.53
N PHE A 49 4.86 9.94 -1.81
CA PHE A 49 3.87 9.94 -2.88
C PHE A 49 3.23 8.56 -3.03
N VAL A 50 4.03 7.50 -3.05
CA VAL A 50 3.53 6.12 -3.11
C VAL A 50 2.65 5.78 -1.91
N ALA A 51 3.08 6.11 -0.69
CA ALA A 51 2.29 5.91 0.53
C ALA A 51 0.94 6.62 0.45
N MET A 52 0.91 7.85 -0.02
CA MET A 52 -0.32 8.63 -0.19
C MET A 52 -1.24 7.98 -1.23
N MET A 53 -0.71 7.60 -2.40
CA MET A 53 -1.51 6.98 -3.47
C MET A 53 -2.04 5.60 -3.07
N ALA A 54 -1.24 4.80 -2.36
CA ALA A 54 -1.68 3.50 -1.86
C ALA A 54 -2.81 3.63 -0.81
N LEU A 55 -2.71 4.60 0.10
CA LEU A 55 -3.79 4.91 1.03
C LEU A 55 -5.05 5.42 0.33
N LEU A 56 -4.89 6.27 -0.67
CA LEU A 56 -6.03 6.75 -1.46
C LEU A 56 -6.68 5.60 -2.22
N THR A 57 -5.88 4.71 -2.81
CA THR A 57 -6.37 3.47 -3.43
C THR A 57 -7.20 2.67 -2.45
N TRP A 58 -6.67 2.40 -1.25
CA TRP A 58 -7.40 1.66 -0.22
C TRP A 58 -8.68 2.38 0.22
N ALA A 59 -8.63 3.68 0.50
CA ALA A 59 -9.81 4.47 0.90
C ALA A 59 -10.92 4.44 -0.15
N LEU A 60 -10.56 4.49 -1.44
CA LEU A 60 -11.51 4.40 -2.56
C LEU A 60 -12.11 3.00 -2.68
N LEU A 61 -11.32 1.95 -2.46
CA LEU A 61 -11.80 0.57 -2.42
C LEU A 61 -12.81 0.37 -1.30
N GLU A 62 -12.50 0.83 -0.08
CA GLU A 62 -13.43 0.79 1.05
C GLU A 62 -14.71 1.57 0.75
N LYS A 63 -14.58 2.75 0.11
CA LYS A 63 -15.74 3.53 -0.32
C LYS A 63 -16.58 2.79 -1.35
N SER A 64 -15.94 2.11 -2.31
CA SER A 64 -16.63 1.30 -3.32
C SER A 64 -17.43 0.17 -2.69
N ILE A 65 -16.80 -0.56 -1.76
CA ILE A 65 -17.41 -1.68 -1.04
C ILE A 65 -18.60 -1.18 -0.19
N ALA A 66 -18.41 -0.12 0.58
CA ALA A 66 -19.44 0.43 1.46
C ALA A 66 -20.64 1.05 0.73
N THR A 67 -20.41 1.64 -0.45
CA THR A 67 -21.48 2.32 -1.21
C THR A 67 -22.03 1.49 -2.35
N HIS A 68 -21.47 0.31 -2.62
CA HIS A 68 -21.78 -0.52 -3.79
C HIS A 68 -21.67 0.23 -5.13
N ARG A 69 -20.78 1.24 -5.22
CA ARG A 69 -20.55 2.05 -6.44
C ARG A 69 -19.21 1.70 -7.06
N MET A 70 -19.18 1.53 -8.40
CA MET A 70 -17.96 1.13 -9.11
C MET A 70 -17.04 2.31 -9.45
N LEU A 71 -17.54 3.55 -9.48
CA LEU A 71 -16.70 4.71 -9.77
C LEU A 71 -15.51 4.86 -8.80
N PRO A 72 -15.68 4.70 -7.47
CA PRO A 72 -14.53 4.72 -6.57
C PRO A 72 -13.54 3.59 -6.86
N ALA A 73 -14.00 2.39 -7.27
CA ALA A 73 -13.12 1.30 -7.67
C ALA A 73 -12.33 1.64 -8.94
N THR A 74 -12.95 2.29 -9.93
CA THR A 74 -12.25 2.76 -11.14
C THR A 74 -11.17 3.78 -10.79
N ILE A 75 -11.48 4.77 -9.94
CA ILE A 75 -10.51 5.77 -9.49
C ILE A 75 -9.39 5.10 -8.67
N SER A 76 -9.69 4.05 -7.90
CA SER A 76 -8.66 3.31 -7.15
C SER A 76 -7.65 2.63 -8.08
N VAL A 77 -8.07 2.13 -9.23
CA VAL A 77 -7.17 1.55 -10.24
C VAL A 77 -6.31 2.64 -10.88
N LEU A 78 -6.88 3.82 -11.16
CA LEU A 78 -6.10 4.98 -11.63
C LEU A 78 -5.02 5.40 -10.62
N THR A 79 -5.36 5.50 -9.32
CA THR A 79 -4.40 5.88 -8.28
C THR A 79 -3.34 4.80 -8.06
N ALA A 80 -3.69 3.51 -8.19
CA ALA A 80 -2.74 2.42 -8.14
C ALA A 80 -1.76 2.44 -9.33
N ALA A 81 -2.25 2.72 -10.54
CA ALA A 81 -1.41 2.86 -11.73
C ALA A 81 -0.46 4.06 -11.60
N LEU A 82 -0.91 5.20 -11.05
CA LEU A 82 -0.06 6.35 -10.75
C LEU A 82 1.01 6.02 -9.68
N ALA A 83 0.66 5.29 -8.63
CA ALA A 83 1.64 4.84 -7.64
C ALA A 83 2.73 3.96 -8.28
N LEU A 84 2.32 3.02 -9.12
CA LEU A 84 3.22 2.08 -9.79
C LEU A 84 4.11 2.77 -10.83
N SER A 85 3.58 3.75 -11.55
CA SER A 85 4.35 4.53 -12.51
C SER A 85 5.38 5.45 -11.85
N GLY A 86 5.10 5.90 -10.62
CA GLY A 86 6.01 6.76 -9.87
C GLY A 86 7.23 6.03 -9.28
N ASN A 87 7.08 4.78 -8.86
CA ASN A 87 8.17 3.97 -8.29
C ASN A 87 7.77 2.49 -8.22
N PRO A 88 8.71 1.53 -8.37
CA PRO A 88 8.43 0.10 -8.18
C PRO A 88 7.80 -0.26 -6.84
N THR A 89 8.04 0.51 -5.78
CA THR A 89 7.36 0.33 -4.49
C THR A 89 5.85 0.64 -4.54
N GLY A 90 5.37 1.24 -5.62
CA GLY A 90 3.94 1.42 -5.92
C GLY A 90 3.14 0.12 -6.02
N LEU A 91 3.82 -1.04 -6.04
CA LEU A 91 3.22 -2.35 -5.81
C LEU A 91 2.39 -2.42 -4.51
N MET A 92 2.63 -1.55 -3.53
CA MET A 92 1.76 -1.41 -2.36
C MET A 92 0.30 -1.11 -2.72
N ALA A 93 0.07 -0.26 -3.72
CA ALA A 93 -1.29 0.03 -4.18
C ALA A 93 -1.92 -1.19 -4.88
N VAL A 94 -1.11 -2.01 -5.56
CA VAL A 94 -1.55 -3.30 -6.11
C VAL A 94 -1.94 -4.26 -4.99
N ALA A 95 -1.19 -4.30 -3.88
CA ALA A 95 -1.58 -5.10 -2.70
C ALA A 95 -2.97 -4.70 -2.17
N ALA A 96 -3.30 -3.41 -2.18
CA ALA A 96 -4.63 -2.93 -1.79
C ALA A 96 -5.73 -3.43 -2.73
N LEU A 97 -5.50 -3.42 -4.05
CA LEU A 97 -6.44 -3.97 -5.04
C LEU A 97 -6.66 -5.47 -4.81
N VAL A 98 -5.58 -6.23 -4.60
CA VAL A 98 -5.63 -7.67 -4.35
C VAL A 98 -6.38 -7.99 -3.05
N ALA A 99 -6.12 -7.27 -1.96
CA ALA A 99 -6.80 -7.44 -0.68
C ALA A 99 -8.32 -7.17 -0.77
N ALA A 100 -8.74 -6.30 -1.67
CA ALA A 100 -10.15 -5.93 -1.87
C ALA A 100 -10.86 -6.72 -2.98
N ILE A 101 -10.18 -7.64 -3.67
CA ILE A 101 -10.72 -8.28 -4.88
C ILE A 101 -12.03 -9.05 -4.60
N ARG A 102 -12.07 -9.83 -3.52
CA ARG A 102 -13.25 -10.65 -3.18
C ARG A 102 -14.49 -9.80 -2.91
N PRO A 103 -14.47 -8.79 -2.00
CA PRO A 103 -15.64 -7.95 -1.77
C PRO A 103 -16.01 -7.11 -3.00
N LEU A 104 -15.07 -6.69 -3.84
CA LEU A 104 -15.38 -5.99 -5.09
C LEU A 104 -16.11 -6.89 -6.09
N LEU A 105 -15.66 -8.13 -6.25
CA LEU A 105 -16.35 -9.11 -7.10
C LEU A 105 -17.77 -9.38 -6.61
N HIS A 106 -17.97 -9.40 -5.29
CA HIS A 106 -19.31 -9.53 -4.70
C HIS A 106 -20.19 -8.33 -5.06
N VAL A 107 -19.71 -7.11 -4.87
CA VAL A 107 -20.42 -5.88 -5.26
C VAL A 107 -20.77 -5.87 -6.75
N MET A 108 -19.86 -6.32 -7.63
CA MET A 108 -20.10 -6.40 -9.08
C MET A 108 -21.25 -7.36 -9.40
N ARG A 109 -21.27 -8.54 -8.77
CA ARG A 109 -22.32 -9.56 -8.99
C ARG A 109 -23.68 -9.09 -8.52
N GLU A 110 -23.76 -8.48 -7.33
CA GLU A 110 -25.02 -7.96 -6.78
C GLU A 110 -25.59 -6.80 -7.59
N ARG A 111 -24.72 -5.87 -7.99
CA ARG A 111 -25.16 -4.64 -8.67
C ARG A 111 -25.68 -4.88 -10.08
N ARG A 112 -25.06 -5.79 -10.82
CA ARG A 112 -25.42 -6.09 -12.21
C ARG A 112 -25.36 -7.59 -12.50
N PRO A 113 -26.30 -8.37 -11.97
CA PRO A 113 -26.28 -9.82 -12.09
C PRO A 113 -26.37 -10.32 -13.53
N ARG A 114 -26.95 -9.52 -14.43
CA ARG A 114 -27.07 -9.86 -15.87
C ARG A 114 -25.82 -9.52 -16.68
N VAL A 115 -24.91 -8.73 -16.14
CA VAL A 115 -23.67 -8.33 -16.80
C VAL A 115 -22.54 -9.17 -16.24
N GLY A 116 -21.84 -9.89 -17.09
CA GLY A 116 -20.71 -10.72 -16.66
C GLY A 116 -19.64 -9.90 -15.92
N VAL A 117 -19.03 -10.50 -14.90
CA VAL A 117 -17.99 -9.83 -14.10
C VAL A 117 -16.83 -9.33 -14.99
N ALA A 118 -16.42 -10.11 -15.98
CA ALA A 118 -15.37 -9.74 -16.93
C ALA A 118 -15.69 -8.44 -17.69
N ALA A 119 -16.95 -8.27 -18.13
CA ALA A 119 -17.38 -7.06 -18.81
C ALA A 119 -17.38 -5.81 -17.90
N GLN A 120 -17.49 -5.98 -16.58
CA GLN A 120 -17.38 -4.90 -15.61
C GLN A 120 -15.91 -4.61 -15.25
N ILE A 121 -15.05 -5.63 -15.19
CA ILE A 121 -13.62 -5.46 -14.91
C ILE A 121 -12.89 -4.79 -16.08
N GLY A 122 -13.25 -5.13 -17.32
CA GLY A 122 -12.58 -4.61 -18.51
C GLY A 122 -12.40 -3.08 -18.53
N PRO A 123 -13.47 -2.26 -18.42
CA PRO A 123 -13.36 -0.81 -18.39
C PRO A 123 -12.56 -0.28 -17.19
N ILE A 124 -12.68 -0.95 -16.02
CA ILE A 124 -11.94 -0.57 -14.81
C ILE A 124 -10.45 -0.81 -15.01
N ALA A 125 -10.07 -1.97 -15.52
CA ALA A 125 -8.66 -2.29 -15.84
C ALA A 125 -8.12 -1.36 -16.95
N ALA A 126 -8.90 -1.11 -17.99
CA ALA A 126 -8.54 -0.21 -19.09
C ALA A 126 -8.18 1.19 -18.58
N SER A 127 -8.87 1.70 -17.53
CA SER A 127 -8.53 2.98 -16.93
C SER A 127 -7.10 3.02 -16.35
N GLY A 128 -6.66 1.94 -15.70
CA GLY A 128 -5.29 1.83 -15.20
C GLY A 128 -4.26 1.72 -16.32
N PHE A 129 -4.56 0.92 -17.35
CA PHE A 129 -3.70 0.82 -18.54
C PHE A 129 -3.58 2.16 -19.27
N ALA A 130 -4.63 2.95 -19.34
CA ALA A 130 -4.59 4.30 -19.93
C ALA A 130 -3.58 5.20 -19.19
N VAL A 131 -3.54 5.15 -17.86
CA VAL A 131 -2.54 5.90 -17.07
C VAL A 131 -1.12 5.42 -17.40
N LEU A 132 -0.88 4.10 -17.39
CA LEU A 132 0.44 3.55 -17.73
C LEU A 132 0.85 3.92 -19.16
N THR A 133 -0.07 3.88 -20.11
CA THR A 133 0.19 4.30 -21.49
C THR A 133 0.53 5.79 -21.58
N CYS A 134 -0.20 6.66 -20.84
CA CYS A 134 0.12 8.09 -20.82
C CYS A 134 1.50 8.38 -20.20
N VAL A 135 1.90 7.63 -19.16
CA VAL A 135 3.19 7.84 -18.47
C VAL A 135 4.36 7.28 -19.26
N PHE A 136 4.18 6.13 -19.93
CA PHE A 136 5.25 5.41 -20.64
C PHE A 136 5.06 5.37 -22.16
N GLY A 137 4.17 6.17 -22.71
CA GLY A 137 3.78 6.11 -24.13
C GLY A 137 4.90 6.51 -25.11
N ASP A 138 5.88 7.26 -24.64
CA ASP A 138 7.09 7.62 -25.37
C ASP A 138 8.20 6.55 -25.29
N HIS A 139 8.03 5.53 -24.44
CA HIS A 139 8.99 4.45 -24.25
C HIS A 139 8.67 3.30 -25.20
N ASN A 140 9.53 3.05 -26.17
CA ASN A 140 9.45 1.83 -26.97
C ASN A 140 10.09 0.64 -26.21
N ILE A 141 9.74 -0.58 -26.61
CA ILE A 141 10.24 -1.81 -25.98
C ILE A 141 11.77 -1.88 -25.99
N GLY A 142 12.43 -1.37 -27.05
CA GLY A 142 13.89 -1.30 -27.16
C GLY A 142 14.49 -0.41 -26.09
N ALA A 143 13.93 0.79 -25.87
CA ALA A 143 14.37 1.72 -24.84
C ALA A 143 14.18 1.14 -23.42
N VAL A 144 13.06 0.49 -23.15
CA VAL A 144 12.81 -0.17 -21.85
C VAL A 144 13.81 -1.30 -21.61
N ARG A 145 14.09 -2.11 -22.63
CA ARG A 145 15.07 -3.21 -22.55
C ARG A 145 16.48 -2.66 -22.29
N GLU A 146 16.89 -1.61 -23.02
CA GLU A 146 18.19 -0.99 -22.85
C GLU A 146 18.32 -0.34 -21.47
N ALA A 147 17.33 0.41 -21.01
CA ALA A 147 17.32 0.98 -19.66
C ALA A 147 17.45 -0.10 -18.58
N THR A 148 16.77 -1.26 -18.77
CA THR A 148 16.87 -2.40 -17.86
C THR A 148 18.25 -3.01 -17.86
N ARG A 149 18.88 -3.16 -19.04
CA ARG A 149 20.26 -3.65 -19.20
C ARG A 149 21.24 -2.73 -18.48
N VAL A 150 21.23 -1.44 -18.83
CA VAL A 150 22.11 -0.42 -18.23
C VAL A 150 21.94 -0.37 -16.71
N ARG A 151 20.72 -0.46 -16.20
CA ARG A 151 20.46 -0.53 -14.77
C ARG A 151 21.05 -1.80 -14.13
N GLY A 152 21.02 -2.92 -14.84
CA GLY A 152 21.64 -4.18 -14.40
C GLY A 152 23.16 -4.06 -14.28
N ASP A 153 23.79 -3.33 -15.22
CA ASP A 153 25.24 -3.17 -15.30
C ASP A 153 25.80 -2.13 -14.31
N ILE A 154 25.09 -1.03 -14.11
CA ILE A 154 25.58 0.13 -13.34
C ILE A 154 24.98 0.18 -11.92
N GLY A 155 23.74 -0.21 -11.77
CA GLY A 155 22.98 -0.08 -10.51
C GLY A 155 22.86 -1.38 -9.73
N PRO A 156 22.57 -1.29 -8.43
CA PRO A 156 22.26 -2.48 -7.65
C PRO A 156 20.93 -3.06 -8.10
N ASN A 157 20.99 -4.07 -8.96
CA ASN A 157 19.83 -4.88 -9.35
C ASN A 157 19.90 -6.22 -8.61
N MET A 158 19.04 -6.37 -7.59
CA MET A 158 19.05 -7.53 -6.72
C MET A 158 17.82 -8.42 -7.00
N PRO A 159 18.00 -9.74 -7.14
CA PRO A 159 16.91 -10.67 -7.38
C PRO A 159 15.96 -10.73 -6.17
N TRP A 160 14.73 -11.16 -6.42
CA TRP A 160 13.65 -11.18 -5.42
C TRP A 160 13.99 -11.99 -4.16
N TYR A 161 14.74 -13.09 -4.28
CA TYR A 161 15.13 -13.94 -3.16
C TYR A 161 16.16 -13.30 -2.21
N ARG A 162 16.78 -12.18 -2.59
CA ARG A 162 17.66 -11.41 -1.72
C ARG A 162 16.94 -10.36 -0.88
N GLU A 163 15.63 -10.43 -0.74
CA GLU A 163 14.86 -9.48 0.08
C GLU A 163 15.34 -9.42 1.54
N VAL A 164 15.87 -10.52 2.08
CA VAL A 164 16.45 -10.56 3.43
C VAL A 164 17.52 -9.48 3.64
N LEU A 165 18.22 -9.04 2.60
CA LEU A 165 19.21 -7.98 2.69
C LEU A 165 18.63 -6.66 3.15
N ARG A 166 17.36 -6.35 2.82
CA ARG A 166 16.68 -5.14 3.27
C ARG A 166 16.58 -5.09 4.80
N TYR A 167 16.31 -6.22 5.42
CA TYR A 167 16.24 -6.37 6.87
C TYR A 167 17.62 -6.40 7.49
N PHE A 168 18.60 -7.04 6.83
CA PHE A 168 19.99 -7.04 7.25
C PHE A 168 20.56 -5.62 7.31
N TRP A 169 20.30 -4.77 6.31
CA TRP A 169 20.74 -3.37 6.33
C TRP A 169 20.16 -2.56 7.49
N LEU A 170 19.02 -2.93 8.04
CA LEU A 170 18.51 -2.32 9.27
C LEU A 170 19.39 -2.61 10.49
N THR A 171 20.10 -3.72 10.52
CA THR A 171 20.91 -4.13 11.67
C THR A 171 22.31 -3.53 11.67
N ILE A 172 22.78 -3.01 10.54
CA ILE A 172 24.11 -2.43 10.39
C ILE A 172 24.12 -0.97 10.89
N GLN A 173 25.21 -0.56 11.52
CA GLN A 173 25.40 0.83 11.99
C GLN A 173 25.80 1.77 10.82
N THR A 174 24.85 2.03 9.95
CA THR A 174 24.96 2.93 8.80
C THR A 174 23.75 3.85 8.74
N VAL A 175 23.71 4.78 7.79
CA VAL A 175 22.54 5.63 7.55
C VAL A 175 21.29 4.79 7.26
N ASP A 176 21.44 3.65 6.58
CA ASP A 176 20.35 2.72 6.29
C ASP A 176 19.85 1.97 7.52
N GLY A 177 20.73 1.69 8.48
CA GLY A 177 20.39 1.06 9.75
C GLY A 177 20.35 2.05 10.91
N SER A 178 19.88 3.28 10.72
CA SER A 178 19.73 4.24 11.81
C SER A 178 18.75 3.75 12.89
N MET A 179 18.96 4.17 14.13
CA MET A 179 18.14 3.73 15.26
C MET A 179 16.65 4.01 15.04
N SER A 180 16.31 5.19 14.47
CA SER A 180 14.92 5.55 14.16
C SER A 180 14.27 4.58 13.17
N ARG A 181 14.99 4.15 12.13
CA ARG A 181 14.50 3.18 11.14
C ARG A 181 14.32 1.79 11.75
N ARG A 182 15.27 1.35 12.58
CA ARG A 182 15.17 0.07 13.32
C ARG A 182 13.93 0.03 14.20
N ILE A 183 13.78 1.03 15.07
CA ILE A 183 12.63 1.10 15.98
C ILE A 183 11.34 1.12 15.19
N ALA A 184 11.22 1.95 14.16
CA ALA A 184 10.00 2.06 13.36
C ALA A 184 9.62 0.72 12.72
N VAL A 185 10.54 0.06 12.01
CA VAL A 185 10.25 -1.20 11.31
C VAL A 185 9.99 -2.35 12.27
N PHE A 186 10.85 -2.55 13.28
CA PHE A 186 10.66 -3.69 14.17
C PHE A 186 9.43 -3.54 15.06
N THR A 187 9.08 -2.32 15.47
CA THR A 187 7.80 -2.07 16.17
C THR A 187 6.62 -2.36 15.24
N MET A 188 6.66 -1.92 13.99
CA MET A 188 5.62 -2.23 13.01
C MET A 188 5.45 -3.74 12.82
N LEU A 189 6.55 -4.48 12.63
CA LEU A 189 6.50 -5.93 12.45
C LEU A 189 5.97 -6.65 13.71
N PHE A 190 6.36 -6.19 14.89
CA PHE A 190 5.83 -6.70 16.15
C PHE A 190 4.33 -6.47 16.26
N CYS A 191 3.86 -5.24 16.02
CA CYS A 191 2.43 -4.92 16.01
C CYS A 191 1.67 -5.74 14.96
N LEU A 192 2.26 -5.94 13.78
CA LEU A 192 1.67 -6.78 12.73
C LEU A 192 1.47 -8.22 13.21
N ILE A 193 2.44 -8.80 13.91
CA ILE A 193 2.33 -10.14 14.52
C ILE A 193 1.21 -10.16 15.56
N VAL A 194 1.17 -9.18 16.47
CA VAL A 194 0.14 -9.07 17.51
C VAL A 194 -1.25 -8.98 16.88
N VAL A 195 -1.46 -8.08 15.91
CA VAL A 195 -2.73 -7.92 15.20
C VAL A 195 -3.13 -9.21 14.49
N THR A 196 -2.17 -9.88 13.86
CA THR A 196 -2.40 -11.18 13.20
C THR A 196 -2.90 -12.22 14.20
N VAL A 197 -2.22 -12.37 15.33
CA VAL A 197 -2.61 -13.33 16.38
C VAL A 197 -4.01 -13.02 16.92
N VAL A 198 -4.29 -11.74 17.18
CA VAL A 198 -5.62 -11.31 17.67
C VAL A 198 -6.71 -11.62 16.66
N LEU A 199 -6.51 -11.30 15.37
CA LEU A 199 -7.48 -11.57 14.32
C LEU A 199 -7.68 -13.07 14.06
N LEU A 200 -6.62 -13.88 14.13
CA LEU A 200 -6.72 -15.33 13.98
C LEU A 200 -7.47 -15.99 15.16
N ARG A 201 -7.22 -15.53 16.38
CA ARG A 201 -7.87 -16.08 17.59
C ARG A 201 -9.32 -15.62 17.75
N ASN A 202 -9.54 -14.31 17.64
CA ASN A 202 -10.80 -13.68 18.02
C ASN A 202 -11.69 -13.32 16.81
N ARG A 203 -11.20 -13.50 15.60
CA ARG A 203 -11.84 -13.13 14.33
C ARG A 203 -12.15 -11.63 14.17
N LYS A 204 -11.95 -10.82 15.22
CA LYS A 204 -12.21 -9.37 15.26
C LYS A 204 -11.31 -8.67 16.27
N ILE A 205 -11.14 -7.38 16.09
CA ILE A 205 -10.52 -6.46 17.06
C ILE A 205 -11.65 -5.67 17.71
N THR A 206 -11.61 -5.48 19.02
CA THR A 206 -12.66 -4.75 19.76
C THR A 206 -12.77 -3.30 19.26
N GLY A 207 -13.94 -2.94 18.77
CA GLY A 207 -14.22 -1.61 18.21
C GLY A 207 -13.85 -1.44 16.74
N ALA A 208 -13.31 -2.49 16.09
CA ALA A 208 -12.99 -2.49 14.66
C ALA A 208 -13.89 -3.45 13.87
N ASP A 209 -14.19 -3.06 12.64
CA ASP A 209 -14.94 -3.88 11.69
C ASP A 209 -14.03 -4.97 11.10
N PRO A 210 -14.46 -6.23 11.08
CA PRO A 210 -13.62 -7.34 10.62
C PRO A 210 -13.16 -7.20 9.17
N GLY A 211 -14.04 -6.78 8.27
CA GLY A 211 -13.74 -6.66 6.84
C GLY A 211 -12.56 -5.73 6.55
N PRO A 212 -12.64 -4.45 6.91
CA PRO A 212 -11.52 -3.51 6.76
C PRO A 212 -10.25 -3.94 7.51
N SER A 213 -10.38 -4.53 8.71
CA SER A 213 -9.22 -5.02 9.49
C SER A 213 -8.46 -6.13 8.76
N TRP A 214 -9.16 -7.12 8.19
CA TRP A 214 -8.54 -8.17 7.38
C TRP A 214 -7.92 -7.63 6.10
N ARG A 215 -8.52 -6.59 5.50
CA ARG A 215 -7.92 -5.94 4.32
C ARG A 215 -6.67 -5.15 4.68
N ALA A 216 -6.66 -4.42 5.79
CA ALA A 216 -5.45 -3.75 6.30
C ALA A 216 -4.30 -4.74 6.49
N LEU A 217 -4.58 -5.88 7.13
CA LEU A 217 -3.62 -6.96 7.30
C LEU A 217 -3.14 -7.51 5.94
N GLY A 218 -4.08 -7.77 5.03
CA GLY A 218 -3.78 -8.26 3.67
C GLY A 218 -2.94 -7.27 2.85
N ILE A 219 -3.20 -5.97 2.97
CA ILE A 219 -2.40 -4.91 2.33
C ILE A 219 -0.97 -4.93 2.88
N THR A 220 -0.82 -5.00 4.19
CA THR A 220 0.50 -4.96 4.83
C THR A 220 1.34 -6.17 4.45
N TYR A 221 0.81 -7.39 4.57
CA TYR A 221 1.52 -8.61 4.15
C TYR A 221 1.72 -8.67 2.63
N GLY A 222 0.69 -8.29 1.86
CA GLY A 222 0.81 -8.22 0.40
C GLY A 222 1.91 -7.25 -0.03
N THR A 223 2.05 -6.13 0.64
CA THR A 223 3.14 -5.18 0.39
C THR A 223 4.50 -5.77 0.73
N LEU A 224 4.64 -6.46 1.88
CA LEU A 224 5.89 -7.14 2.25
C LEU A 224 6.31 -8.16 1.18
N ILE A 225 5.36 -8.93 0.67
CA ILE A 225 5.61 -9.91 -0.41
C ILE A 225 5.97 -9.19 -1.72
N LEU A 226 5.19 -8.21 -2.13
CA LEU A 226 5.40 -7.53 -3.41
C LEU A 226 6.68 -6.69 -3.43
N MET A 227 7.14 -6.19 -2.28
CA MET A 227 8.43 -5.50 -2.18
C MET A 227 9.62 -6.39 -2.54
N MET A 228 9.50 -7.72 -2.47
CA MET A 228 10.53 -8.64 -2.94
C MET A 228 10.87 -8.43 -4.42
N PHE A 229 9.92 -7.93 -5.20
CA PHE A 229 10.10 -7.68 -6.63
C PHE A 229 10.67 -6.29 -6.96
N SER A 230 10.90 -5.44 -5.94
CA SER A 230 11.61 -4.18 -6.18
C SER A 230 13.09 -4.46 -6.53
N PRO A 231 13.67 -3.77 -7.53
CA PRO A 231 15.02 -4.07 -8.02
C PRO A 231 16.13 -3.73 -7.01
N THR A 232 15.85 -2.88 -6.03
CA THR A 232 16.78 -2.49 -4.98
C THR A 232 16.25 -2.88 -3.60
N LYS A 233 17.16 -3.20 -2.65
CA LYS A 233 16.80 -3.69 -1.30
C LYS A 233 17.16 -2.67 -0.21
N TRP A 234 16.98 -1.39 -0.50
CA TRP A 234 17.28 -0.31 0.44
C TRP A 234 16.23 -0.18 1.54
N THR A 235 16.65 0.20 2.74
CA THR A 235 15.76 0.36 3.90
C THR A 235 14.80 1.54 3.76
N HIS A 236 15.15 2.58 2.99
CA HIS A 236 14.26 3.73 2.81
C HIS A 236 12.93 3.38 2.13
N HIS A 237 12.86 2.28 1.38
CA HIS A 237 11.60 1.80 0.82
C HIS A 237 10.56 1.44 1.89
N PHE A 238 10.96 1.18 3.15
CA PHE A 238 9.99 1.05 4.24
C PHE A 238 9.18 2.33 4.49
N GLY A 239 9.61 3.47 3.96
CA GLY A 239 8.86 4.72 4.03
C GLY A 239 7.45 4.67 3.47
N ILE A 240 7.16 3.73 2.56
CA ILE A 240 5.80 3.53 2.04
C ILE A 240 4.81 3.06 3.11
N TYR A 241 5.30 2.41 4.17
CA TYR A 241 4.45 1.93 5.26
C TYR A 241 4.01 3.05 6.22
N ALA A 242 4.52 4.27 6.10
CA ALA A 242 4.18 5.37 7.01
C ALA A 242 2.66 5.55 7.19
N GLY A 243 1.90 5.38 6.10
CA GLY A 243 0.44 5.45 6.16
C GLY A 243 -0.21 4.28 6.87
N VAL A 244 0.19 3.06 6.53
CA VAL A 244 -0.41 1.83 7.07
C VAL A 244 0.04 1.58 8.51
N ALA A 245 1.27 1.96 8.87
CA ALA A 245 1.76 1.86 10.24
C ALA A 245 1.00 2.76 11.23
N GLY A 246 0.42 3.87 10.74
CA GLY A 246 -0.43 4.75 11.54
C GLY A 246 -1.89 4.28 11.65
N VAL A 247 -2.24 3.18 11.04
CA VAL A 247 -3.60 2.61 11.00
C VAL A 247 -3.69 1.36 11.85
#